data_62a00ea423f33ab569719b32b6d22f99
#
_entry.id   62a00ea423f33ab569719b32b6d22f99
#
_cell.length_a   1.000
_cell.length_b   1.000
_cell.length_c   1.000
_cell.angle_alpha   90.00
_cell.angle_beta   90.00
_cell.angle_gamma   90.00
#
_symmetry.space_group_name_H-M   'P 1'
#
loop_
_entity.id
_entity.type
_entity.pdbx_description
1 polymer ?
#
loop_
_entity_poly.entity_id
_entity_poly.type
_entity_poly.pdbx_seq_one_letter_code
_entity_poly.pdbx_strand_id
1 'polypeptide(L)'
;MDSSTKSILLELLNFSHSLNQKLYVVGGTLRDYLSRKPGTDFDLTGKHAAELGSNFARSLNFTCVPLDNSPGRQTVRVILNQNQHLDFTDLQGKNIEEDLSQRDFTINAMGLLLSDFLSGRKNIIDPHKGQDDLKNRKIRVLSGPIFQSDPLRMLRAFRFAATLEFKIDEETLVKISHHKSILMESAQERIWHELKLFLKTQHTISLLQTFQSSGILECLFPASDKNFSKTYPQYQKLESLLNEPEK
;
A
#
# COMPACT_ATOMS: atom_id res chain seq x y z
N MET A 1 9.08 -11.46 -12.34
CA MET A 1 8.79 -10.53 -13.46
C MET A 1 9.03 -11.28 -14.75
N ASP A 2 8.04 -11.33 -15.63
CA ASP A 2 8.16 -11.95 -16.95
C ASP A 2 9.01 -11.11 -17.91
N SER A 3 9.43 -11.72 -19.05
CA SER A 3 10.31 -11.06 -20.03
C SER A 3 9.67 -9.87 -20.73
N SER A 4 8.35 -9.91 -20.96
CA SER A 4 7.61 -8.83 -21.62
C SER A 4 7.58 -7.58 -20.73
N THR A 5 7.18 -7.73 -19.46
CA THR A 5 7.18 -6.65 -18.48
C THR A 5 8.57 -6.05 -18.29
N LYS A 6 9.61 -6.90 -18.27
CA LYS A 6 10.99 -6.42 -18.17
C LYS A 6 11.40 -5.57 -19.38
N SER A 7 10.98 -5.95 -20.59
CA SER A 7 11.24 -5.18 -21.82
C SER A 7 10.57 -3.80 -21.74
N ILE A 8 9.30 -3.74 -21.34
CA ILE A 8 8.56 -2.48 -21.21
C ILE A 8 9.21 -1.55 -20.16
N LEU A 9 9.66 -2.09 -19.02
CA LEU A 9 10.36 -1.30 -18.00
C LEU A 9 11.74 -0.81 -18.47
N LEU A 10 12.43 -1.55 -19.33
CA LEU A 10 13.68 -1.10 -19.97
C LEU A 10 13.41 0.04 -20.97
N GLU A 11 12.34 -0.05 -21.76
CA GLU A 11 11.91 1.04 -22.63
C GLU A 11 11.52 2.28 -21.82
N LEU A 12 10.80 2.11 -20.71
CA LEU A 12 10.47 3.19 -19.79
C LEU A 12 11.72 3.84 -19.20
N LEU A 13 12.72 3.04 -18.81
CA LEU A 13 13.99 3.57 -18.30
C LEU A 13 14.69 4.42 -19.36
N ASN A 14 14.78 3.96 -20.61
CA ASN A 14 15.37 4.71 -21.71
C ASN A 14 14.59 5.98 -21.99
N PHE A 15 13.25 5.91 -21.98
CA PHE A 15 12.37 7.07 -22.16
C PHE A 15 12.59 8.12 -21.06
N SER A 16 12.64 7.69 -19.80
CA SER A 16 12.88 8.61 -18.68
C SER A 16 14.27 9.26 -18.75
N HIS A 17 15.30 8.52 -19.16
CA HIS A 17 16.64 9.06 -19.37
C HIS A 17 16.70 10.08 -20.51
N SER A 18 15.97 9.88 -21.61
CA SER A 18 15.91 10.86 -22.70
C SER A 18 15.33 12.21 -22.26
N LEU A 19 14.49 12.22 -21.22
CA LEU A 19 13.91 13.40 -20.59
C LEU A 19 14.71 13.90 -19.38
N ASN A 20 15.85 13.30 -19.07
CA ASN A 20 16.66 13.57 -17.88
C ASN A 20 15.86 13.47 -16.58
N GLN A 21 14.92 12.51 -16.51
CA GLN A 21 14.06 12.28 -15.36
C GLN A 21 14.44 10.98 -14.64
N LYS A 22 14.37 11.02 -13.30
CA LYS A 22 14.59 9.84 -12.45
C LYS A 22 13.24 9.27 -12.03
N LEU A 23 13.08 7.94 -12.17
CA LEU A 23 11.95 7.20 -11.64
C LEU A 23 12.43 6.27 -10.53
N TYR A 24 11.61 6.15 -9.50
CA TYR A 24 11.82 5.26 -8.37
C TYR A 24 10.68 4.25 -8.30
N VAL A 25 11.01 2.99 -8.10
CA VAL A 25 10.08 1.94 -7.69
C VAL A 25 9.84 2.08 -6.20
N VAL A 26 8.57 2.11 -5.78
CA VAL A 26 8.19 2.43 -4.41
C VAL A 26 7.03 1.55 -3.92
N GLY A 27 6.56 1.78 -2.73
CA GLY A 27 5.28 1.26 -2.22
C GLY A 27 5.19 -0.26 -2.17
N GLY A 28 4.01 -0.75 -2.59
CA GLY A 28 3.72 -2.18 -2.62
C GLY A 28 4.65 -2.96 -3.52
N THR A 29 5.01 -2.41 -4.66
CA THR A 29 5.93 -3.04 -5.62
C THR A 29 7.28 -3.35 -5.01
N LEU A 30 7.92 -2.37 -4.36
CA LEU A 30 9.24 -2.58 -3.77
C LEU A 30 9.18 -3.52 -2.57
N ARG A 31 8.16 -3.39 -1.70
CA ARG A 31 7.92 -4.31 -0.59
C ARG A 31 7.81 -5.76 -1.07
N ASP A 32 7.01 -6.00 -2.11
CA ASP A 32 6.74 -7.35 -2.62
C ASP A 32 7.97 -7.90 -3.35
N TYR A 33 8.71 -7.06 -4.07
CA TYR A 33 10.01 -7.43 -4.65
C TYR A 33 11.01 -7.88 -3.58
N LEU A 34 11.13 -7.13 -2.47
CA LEU A 34 12.01 -7.49 -1.35
C LEU A 34 11.57 -8.77 -0.65
N SER A 35 10.26 -9.03 -0.62
CA SER A 35 9.66 -10.25 -0.07
C SER A 35 9.69 -11.44 -1.05
N ARG A 36 10.29 -11.27 -2.25
CA ARG A 36 10.31 -12.27 -3.33
C ARG A 36 8.91 -12.73 -3.77
N LYS A 37 7.91 -11.86 -3.63
CA LYS A 37 6.56 -12.11 -4.16
C LYS A 37 6.49 -11.63 -5.60
N PRO A 38 5.80 -12.36 -6.50
CA PRO A 38 5.58 -11.88 -7.86
C PRO A 38 4.69 -10.63 -7.80
N GLY A 39 5.15 -9.55 -8.43
CA GLY A 39 4.36 -8.33 -8.61
C GLY A 39 3.77 -8.27 -10.01
N THR A 40 2.53 -7.84 -10.13
CA THR A 40 1.84 -7.54 -11.40
C THR A 40 1.75 -6.05 -11.67
N ASP A 41 1.78 -5.26 -10.60
CA ASP A 41 1.59 -3.83 -10.62
C ASP A 41 2.87 -3.12 -10.20
N PHE A 42 3.18 -2.00 -10.83
CA PHE A 42 4.40 -1.24 -10.56
C PHE A 42 4.05 0.17 -10.12
N ASP A 43 4.33 0.47 -8.85
CA ASP A 43 4.23 1.81 -8.27
C ASP A 43 5.52 2.59 -8.56
N LEU A 44 5.43 3.62 -9.36
CA LEU A 44 6.55 4.47 -9.78
C LEU A 44 6.34 5.90 -9.31
N THR A 45 7.39 6.53 -8.79
CA THR A 45 7.35 7.95 -8.45
C THR A 45 8.56 8.71 -9.00
N GLY A 46 8.40 9.99 -9.24
CA GLY A 46 9.43 10.89 -9.76
C GLY A 46 8.88 12.29 -9.95
N LYS A 47 9.75 13.24 -10.28
CA LYS A 47 9.29 14.58 -10.65
C LYS A 47 8.48 14.50 -11.95
N HIS A 48 7.25 15.05 -11.95
CA HIS A 48 6.35 15.00 -13.10
C HIS A 48 6.15 13.60 -13.66
N ALA A 49 6.10 12.59 -12.76
CA ALA A 49 5.96 11.19 -13.15
C ALA A 49 4.63 10.92 -13.86
N ALA A 50 3.54 11.59 -13.47
CA ALA A 50 2.24 11.45 -14.11
C ALA A 50 2.27 11.93 -15.59
N GLU A 51 2.94 13.05 -15.87
CA GLU A 51 3.15 13.55 -17.22
C GLU A 51 4.03 12.59 -18.02
N LEU A 52 5.14 12.14 -17.43
CA LEU A 52 6.04 11.17 -18.06
C LEU A 52 5.29 9.87 -18.40
N GLY A 53 4.50 9.32 -17.48
CA GLY A 53 3.68 8.13 -17.71
C GLY A 53 2.67 8.30 -18.83
N SER A 54 2.00 9.46 -18.90
CA SER A 54 1.06 9.79 -19.95
C SER A 54 1.74 9.88 -21.33
N ASN A 55 2.92 10.50 -21.41
CA ASN A 55 3.69 10.61 -22.63
C ASN A 55 4.26 9.25 -23.06
N PHE A 56 4.74 8.44 -22.12
CA PHE A 56 5.19 7.07 -22.37
C PHE A 56 4.05 6.19 -22.91
N ALA A 57 2.88 6.24 -22.30
CA ALA A 57 1.70 5.49 -22.76
C ALA A 57 1.34 5.89 -24.21
N ARG A 58 1.38 7.19 -24.54
CA ARG A 58 1.09 7.69 -25.88
C ARG A 58 2.12 7.19 -26.90
N SER A 59 3.41 7.14 -26.55
CA SER A 59 4.46 6.70 -27.46
C SER A 59 4.36 5.22 -27.85
N LEU A 60 3.78 4.39 -26.98
CA LEU A 60 3.60 2.95 -27.21
C LEU A 60 2.14 2.55 -27.44
N ASN A 61 1.24 3.51 -27.56
CA ASN A 61 -0.18 3.30 -27.80
C ASN A 61 -0.87 2.50 -26.67
N PHE A 62 -0.42 2.67 -25.41
CA PHE A 62 -1.08 2.12 -24.23
C PHE A 62 -2.22 3.02 -23.75
N THR A 63 -3.21 2.41 -23.09
CA THR A 63 -4.28 3.16 -22.42
C THR A 63 -3.73 3.79 -21.14
N CYS A 64 -3.99 5.09 -20.94
CA CYS A 64 -3.64 5.85 -19.76
C CYS A 64 -4.90 6.41 -19.09
N VAL A 65 -5.05 6.18 -17.79
CA VAL A 65 -6.23 6.61 -17.00
C VAL A 65 -5.75 7.46 -15.82
N PRO A 66 -6.31 8.68 -15.64
CA PRO A 66 -6.02 9.45 -14.43
C PRO A 66 -6.69 8.78 -13.21
N LEU A 67 -5.93 8.61 -12.13
CA LEU A 67 -6.44 8.09 -10.85
C LEU A 67 -6.61 9.21 -9.82
N ASP A 68 -5.72 10.19 -9.82
CA ASP A 68 -5.77 11.35 -8.93
C ASP A 68 -5.26 12.58 -9.69
N ASN A 69 -6.06 13.66 -9.68
CA ASN A 69 -5.74 14.93 -10.31
C ASN A 69 -5.50 16.04 -9.27
N SER A 70 -5.30 15.69 -8.01
CA SER A 70 -5.05 16.66 -6.94
C SER A 70 -3.78 17.46 -7.24
N PRO A 71 -3.79 18.79 -7.06
CA PRO A 71 -2.61 19.62 -7.28
C PRO A 71 -1.40 19.10 -6.47
N GLY A 72 -0.28 18.89 -7.16
CA GLY A 72 0.96 18.41 -6.54
C GLY A 72 0.98 16.92 -6.19
N ARG A 73 -0.05 16.14 -6.54
CA ARG A 73 -0.11 14.69 -6.34
C ARG A 73 -0.83 13.97 -7.48
N GLN A 74 -0.49 14.34 -8.69
CA GLN A 74 -1.10 13.67 -9.84
C GLN A 74 -0.67 12.20 -9.89
N THR A 75 -1.64 11.33 -10.20
CA THR A 75 -1.39 9.90 -10.41
C THR A 75 -2.09 9.43 -11.67
N VAL A 76 -1.35 8.75 -12.53
CA VAL A 76 -1.91 8.12 -13.73
C VAL A 76 -1.57 6.63 -13.75
N ARG A 77 -2.48 5.85 -14.30
CA ARG A 77 -2.31 4.42 -14.53
C ARG A 77 -2.14 4.16 -16.02
N VAL A 78 -1.06 3.50 -16.37
CA VAL A 78 -0.82 2.98 -17.72
C VAL A 78 -1.13 1.49 -17.73
N ILE A 79 -2.11 1.09 -18.54
CA ILE A 79 -2.58 -0.30 -18.60
C ILE A 79 -1.76 -1.03 -19.66
N LEU A 80 -0.96 -2.01 -19.22
CA LEU A 80 -0.15 -2.84 -20.10
C LEU A 80 -0.96 -4.00 -20.70
N ASN A 81 -1.79 -4.63 -19.87
CA ASN A 81 -2.74 -5.69 -20.24
C ASN A 81 -3.82 -5.83 -19.14
N GLN A 82 -4.67 -6.88 -19.23
CA GLN A 82 -5.77 -7.10 -18.29
C GLN A 82 -5.34 -7.24 -16.82
N ASN A 83 -4.10 -7.68 -16.56
CA ASN A 83 -3.61 -8.02 -15.22
C ASN A 83 -2.40 -7.21 -14.78
N GLN A 84 -1.89 -6.30 -15.61
CA GLN A 84 -0.65 -5.56 -15.33
C GLN A 84 -0.80 -4.09 -15.65
N HIS A 85 -0.33 -3.25 -14.75
CA HIS A 85 -0.32 -1.79 -14.95
C HIS A 85 0.90 -1.14 -14.28
N LEU A 86 1.19 0.08 -14.74
CA LEU A 86 2.18 0.96 -14.16
C LEU A 86 1.44 2.18 -13.60
N ASP A 87 1.61 2.43 -12.31
CA ASP A 87 1.07 3.61 -11.64
C ASP A 87 2.18 4.64 -11.48
N PHE A 88 1.98 5.81 -12.07
CA PHE A 88 2.92 6.92 -12.00
C PHE A 88 2.35 8.01 -11.09
N THR A 89 3.00 8.25 -9.97
CA THR A 89 2.61 9.29 -9.01
C THR A 89 3.68 10.37 -8.93
N ASP A 90 3.27 11.62 -9.00
CA ASP A 90 4.18 12.74 -8.83
C ASP A 90 4.80 12.71 -7.44
N LEU A 91 6.11 12.94 -7.41
CA LEU A 91 6.90 12.97 -6.17
C LEU A 91 6.39 14.07 -5.24
N GLN A 92 6.12 13.70 -4.00
CA GLN A 92 5.66 14.60 -2.96
C GLN A 92 6.85 15.21 -2.21
N GLY A 93 6.97 16.55 -2.25
CA GLY A 93 8.10 17.26 -1.64
C GLY A 93 9.25 17.50 -2.61
N LYS A 94 10.46 17.75 -2.07
CA LYS A 94 11.62 18.19 -2.84
C LYS A 94 12.45 17.03 -3.40
N ASN A 95 12.41 15.90 -2.72
CA ASN A 95 13.23 14.71 -3.00
C ASN A 95 12.48 13.43 -2.61
N ILE A 96 13.07 12.28 -2.92
CA ILE A 96 12.46 10.98 -2.64
C ILE A 96 12.28 10.71 -1.15
N GLU A 97 13.18 11.17 -0.30
CA GLU A 97 13.10 10.97 1.15
C GLU A 97 11.90 11.70 1.75
N GLU A 98 11.60 12.91 1.26
CA GLU A 98 10.39 13.64 1.65
C GLU A 98 9.12 12.93 1.17
N ASP A 99 9.10 12.40 -0.06
CA ASP A 99 7.97 11.59 -0.56
C ASP A 99 7.73 10.37 0.32
N LEU A 100 8.80 9.62 0.62
CA LEU A 100 8.71 8.42 1.45
C LEU A 100 8.17 8.74 2.85
N SER A 101 8.48 9.93 3.39
CA SER A 101 8.02 10.37 4.71
C SER A 101 6.53 10.74 4.77
N GLN A 102 5.86 10.91 3.63
CA GLN A 102 4.42 11.21 3.57
C GLN A 102 3.54 9.96 3.36
N ARG A 103 4.16 8.78 3.26
CA ARG A 103 3.45 7.52 3.08
C ARG A 103 2.79 7.05 4.38
N ASP A 104 2.17 5.87 4.35
CA ASP A 104 1.43 5.32 5.48
C ASP A 104 2.32 4.54 6.47
N PHE A 105 3.02 3.52 5.99
CA PHE A 105 3.78 2.57 6.82
C PHE A 105 5.22 2.45 6.36
N THR A 106 6.11 2.13 7.29
CA THR A 106 7.55 1.96 7.03
C THR A 106 7.81 0.99 5.89
N ILE A 107 7.10 -0.13 5.84
CA ILE A 107 7.24 -1.16 4.80
C ILE A 107 6.84 -0.70 3.38
N ASN A 108 6.09 0.39 3.27
CA ASN A 108 5.69 1.03 2.00
C ASN A 108 6.47 2.32 1.74
N ALA A 109 7.34 2.74 2.68
CA ALA A 109 8.10 3.97 2.66
C ALA A 109 9.57 3.73 2.29
N MET A 110 9.79 2.87 1.32
CA MET A 110 11.08 2.55 0.73
C MET A 110 11.09 2.90 -0.75
N GLY A 111 12.24 3.25 -1.30
CA GLY A 111 12.42 3.59 -2.71
C GLY A 111 13.65 2.94 -3.31
N LEU A 112 13.60 2.62 -4.60
CA LEU A 112 14.72 2.09 -5.37
C LEU A 112 14.69 2.70 -6.77
N LEU A 113 15.80 3.23 -7.26
CA LEU A 113 15.89 3.72 -8.64
C LEU A 113 15.46 2.62 -9.62
N LEU A 114 14.68 2.97 -10.64
CA LEU A 114 14.24 2.02 -11.67
C LEU A 114 15.44 1.33 -12.35
N SER A 115 16.54 2.05 -12.57
CA SER A 115 17.79 1.49 -13.12
C SER A 115 18.41 0.43 -12.21
N ASP A 116 18.38 0.65 -10.88
CA ASP A 116 18.91 -0.30 -9.90
C ASP A 116 17.98 -1.51 -9.75
N PHE A 117 16.66 -1.28 -9.77
CA PHE A 117 15.67 -2.34 -9.77
C PHE A 117 15.86 -3.31 -10.96
N LEU A 118 16.03 -2.78 -12.18
CA LEU A 118 16.21 -3.57 -13.39
C LEU A 118 17.57 -4.29 -13.46
N SER A 119 18.62 -3.68 -12.89
CA SER A 119 19.96 -4.28 -12.81
C SER A 119 20.15 -5.23 -11.63
N GLY A 120 19.15 -5.32 -10.71
CA GLY A 120 19.24 -6.15 -9.51
C GLY A 120 20.11 -5.56 -8.39
N ARG A 121 20.53 -4.28 -8.51
CA ARG A 121 21.24 -3.58 -7.44
C ARG A 121 20.27 -3.23 -6.30
N LYS A 122 20.76 -3.31 -5.07
CA LYS A 122 19.94 -3.10 -3.86
C LYS A 122 20.28 -1.79 -3.15
N ASN A 123 20.44 -0.69 -3.90
CA ASN A 123 20.65 0.64 -3.34
C ASN A 123 19.32 1.23 -2.82
N ILE A 124 18.75 0.58 -1.80
CA ILE A 124 17.42 0.92 -1.29
C ILE A 124 17.51 2.18 -0.44
N ILE A 125 16.67 3.16 -0.78
CA ILE A 125 16.45 4.36 0.02
C ILE A 125 15.41 4.01 1.08
N ASP A 126 15.81 3.96 2.34
CA ASP A 126 14.99 3.47 3.46
C ASP A 126 15.17 4.36 4.70
N PRO A 127 14.65 5.59 4.69
CA PRO A 127 14.83 6.53 5.79
C PRO A 127 14.09 6.11 7.08
N HIS A 128 13.15 5.18 6.98
CA HIS A 128 12.26 4.79 8.08
C HIS A 128 12.44 3.34 8.55
N LYS A 129 13.53 2.68 8.14
CA LYS A 129 13.83 1.27 8.51
C LYS A 129 12.75 0.28 8.09
N GLY A 130 12.14 0.50 6.93
CA GLY A 130 11.11 -0.36 6.37
C GLY A 130 11.59 -1.78 6.10
N GLN A 131 12.87 -1.97 5.72
CA GLN A 131 13.46 -3.29 5.53
C GLN A 131 13.50 -4.10 6.83
N ASP A 132 13.79 -3.45 7.97
CA ASP A 132 13.80 -4.09 9.28
C ASP A 132 12.37 -4.52 9.67
N ASP A 133 11.37 -3.65 9.51
CA ASP A 133 9.99 -3.96 9.81
C ASP A 133 9.44 -5.03 8.86
N LEU A 134 9.83 -5.04 7.59
CA LEU A 134 9.49 -6.08 6.64
C LEU A 134 10.03 -7.46 7.06
N LYS A 135 11.31 -7.51 7.46
CA LYS A 135 11.95 -8.73 7.98
C LYS A 135 11.29 -9.23 9.27
N ASN A 136 10.90 -8.30 10.15
CA ASN A 136 10.24 -8.60 11.42
C ASN A 136 8.73 -8.81 11.30
N ARG A 137 8.17 -8.79 10.08
CA ARG A 137 6.74 -8.92 9.79
C ARG A 137 5.88 -7.95 10.61
N LYS A 138 6.24 -6.65 10.56
CA LYS A 138 5.63 -5.62 11.38
C LYS A 138 5.00 -4.51 10.53
N ILE A 139 3.78 -4.08 10.88
CA ILE A 139 3.11 -2.90 10.33
C ILE A 139 3.34 -1.76 11.32
N ARG A 140 4.19 -0.83 10.96
CA ARG A 140 4.50 0.37 11.75
C ARG A 140 4.12 1.62 10.96
N VAL A 141 3.29 2.48 11.56
CA VAL A 141 2.96 3.78 10.99
C VAL A 141 4.18 4.72 11.07
N LEU A 142 4.35 5.55 10.06
CA LEU A 142 5.39 6.58 10.06
C LEU A 142 5.19 7.61 11.19
N SER A 143 6.23 8.37 11.47
CA SER A 143 6.17 9.49 12.40
C SER A 143 5.41 10.68 11.77
N GLY A 144 4.80 11.53 12.62
CA GLY A 144 4.05 12.70 12.19
C GLY A 144 2.53 12.49 12.17
N PRO A 145 1.77 13.43 11.58
CA PRO A 145 0.31 13.45 11.61
C PRO A 145 -0.31 12.53 10.54
N ILE A 146 0.16 11.27 10.48
CA ILE A 146 -0.14 10.34 9.39
C ILE A 146 -1.64 9.98 9.32
N PHE A 147 -2.29 9.78 10.49
CA PHE A 147 -3.70 9.47 10.56
C PHE A 147 -4.58 10.72 10.39
N GLN A 148 -4.10 11.89 10.79
CA GLN A 148 -4.80 13.15 10.57
C GLN A 148 -4.79 13.54 9.07
N SER A 149 -3.73 13.24 8.35
CA SER A 149 -3.64 13.51 6.90
C SER A 149 -4.53 12.58 6.07
N ASP A 150 -4.72 11.33 6.49
CA ASP A 150 -5.64 10.38 5.88
C ASP A 150 -6.08 9.34 6.93
N PRO A 151 -7.27 9.50 7.54
CA PRO A 151 -7.75 8.60 8.59
C PRO A 151 -7.93 7.15 8.14
N LEU A 152 -8.13 6.91 6.83
CA LEU A 152 -8.26 5.55 6.29
C LEU A 152 -7.00 4.72 6.48
N ARG A 153 -5.85 5.34 6.72
CA ARG A 153 -4.62 4.63 7.04
C ARG A 153 -4.75 3.76 8.29
N MET A 154 -5.68 4.07 9.19
CA MET A 154 -5.99 3.21 10.33
C MET A 154 -6.59 1.86 9.88
N LEU A 155 -7.56 1.86 8.97
CA LEU A 155 -8.12 0.63 8.39
C LEU A 155 -7.11 -0.11 7.52
N ARG A 156 -6.29 0.63 6.77
CA ARG A 156 -5.19 0.06 5.96
C ARG A 156 -4.18 -0.70 6.81
N ALA A 157 -3.93 -0.28 8.07
CA ALA A 157 -3.05 -1.02 9.00
C ALA A 157 -3.58 -2.44 9.21
N PHE A 158 -4.86 -2.59 9.49
CA PHE A 158 -5.49 -3.91 9.66
C PHE A 158 -5.53 -4.71 8.37
N ARG A 159 -5.87 -4.07 7.26
CA ARG A 159 -5.85 -4.72 5.94
C ARG A 159 -4.47 -5.25 5.59
N PHE A 160 -3.42 -4.44 5.74
CA PHE A 160 -2.05 -4.90 5.47
C PHE A 160 -1.60 -5.98 6.44
N ALA A 161 -1.95 -5.87 7.73
CA ALA A 161 -1.68 -6.92 8.71
C ALA A 161 -2.30 -8.26 8.29
N ALA A 162 -3.55 -8.24 7.84
CA ALA A 162 -4.24 -9.44 7.36
C ALA A 162 -3.66 -9.97 6.03
N THR A 163 -3.45 -9.09 5.04
CA THR A 163 -2.97 -9.49 3.70
C THR A 163 -1.53 -10.01 3.72
N LEU A 164 -0.68 -9.46 4.58
CA LEU A 164 0.74 -9.81 4.66
C LEU A 164 1.03 -10.83 5.77
N GLU A 165 0.06 -11.11 6.63
CA GLU A 165 0.22 -11.93 7.86
C GLU A 165 1.26 -11.32 8.82
N PHE A 166 1.19 -10.00 8.98
CA PHE A 166 2.09 -9.22 9.82
C PHE A 166 1.38 -8.78 11.10
N LYS A 167 2.15 -8.51 12.15
CA LYS A 167 1.63 -7.92 13.39
C LYS A 167 1.63 -6.40 13.28
N ILE A 168 0.58 -5.75 13.77
CA ILE A 168 0.59 -4.30 13.94
C ILE A 168 1.46 -3.96 15.15
N ASP A 169 2.36 -3.00 14.99
CA ASP A 169 3.21 -2.51 16.06
C ASP A 169 2.40 -1.87 17.20
N GLU A 170 2.81 -2.07 18.45
CA GLU A 170 2.06 -1.59 19.61
C GLU A 170 1.87 -0.07 19.63
N GLU A 171 2.92 0.70 19.30
CA GLU A 171 2.79 2.16 19.19
C GLU A 171 1.82 2.57 18.08
N THR A 172 1.74 1.80 17.00
CA THR A 172 0.76 2.01 15.93
C THR A 172 -0.66 1.78 16.43
N LEU A 173 -0.90 0.72 17.22
CA LEU A 173 -2.21 0.45 17.83
C LEU A 173 -2.62 1.55 18.82
N VAL A 174 -1.70 2.04 19.65
CA VAL A 174 -1.95 3.17 20.55
C VAL A 174 -2.34 4.42 19.76
N LYS A 175 -1.62 4.75 18.68
CA LYS A 175 -1.97 5.89 17.81
C LYS A 175 -3.34 5.70 17.15
N ILE A 176 -3.67 4.49 16.67
CA ILE A 176 -4.98 4.18 16.10
C ILE A 176 -6.09 4.43 17.15
N SER A 177 -5.95 3.86 18.34
CA SER A 177 -6.93 4.03 19.42
C SER A 177 -7.14 5.50 19.79
N HIS A 178 -6.07 6.30 19.79
CA HIS A 178 -6.13 7.73 20.09
C HIS A 178 -6.83 8.54 19.00
N HIS A 179 -6.68 8.15 17.72
CA HIS A 179 -7.21 8.91 16.57
C HIS A 179 -8.47 8.29 15.96
N LYS A 180 -9.02 7.22 16.51
CA LYS A 180 -10.13 6.46 15.91
C LYS A 180 -11.36 7.31 15.55
N SER A 181 -11.64 8.36 16.33
CA SER A 181 -12.82 9.21 16.11
C SER A 181 -12.81 9.94 14.77
N ILE A 182 -11.63 10.35 14.28
CA ILE A 182 -11.52 11.05 12.99
C ILE A 182 -11.74 10.12 11.78
N LEU A 183 -11.80 8.79 11.97
CA LEU A 183 -12.08 7.85 10.89
C LEU A 183 -13.42 8.16 10.20
N MET A 184 -14.41 8.61 10.97
CA MET A 184 -15.76 8.90 10.46
C MET A 184 -15.82 10.21 9.66
N GLU A 185 -14.75 11.00 9.62
CA GLU A 185 -14.62 12.17 8.73
C GLU A 185 -14.30 11.76 7.28
N SER A 186 -13.87 10.51 7.07
CA SER A 186 -13.62 9.97 5.72
C SER A 186 -14.95 9.64 5.01
N ALA A 187 -14.92 9.74 3.67
CA ALA A 187 -16.07 9.33 2.85
C ALA A 187 -16.45 7.86 3.11
N GLN A 188 -17.73 7.59 3.31
CA GLN A 188 -18.21 6.25 3.68
C GLN A 188 -17.84 5.18 2.64
N GLU A 189 -17.86 5.52 1.36
CA GLU A 189 -17.48 4.62 0.27
C GLU A 189 -16.04 4.16 0.40
N ARG A 190 -15.12 5.06 0.82
CA ARG A 190 -13.71 4.74 1.04
C ARG A 190 -13.53 3.85 2.28
N ILE A 191 -14.27 4.14 3.37
CA ILE A 191 -14.30 3.28 4.58
C ILE A 191 -14.75 1.87 4.21
N TRP A 192 -15.88 1.76 3.48
CA TRP A 192 -16.40 0.47 3.03
C TRP A 192 -15.46 -0.28 2.10
N HIS A 193 -14.76 0.44 1.23
CA HIS A 193 -13.77 -0.17 0.34
C HIS A 193 -12.64 -0.84 1.12
N GLU A 194 -12.01 -0.11 2.06
CA GLU A 194 -10.93 -0.67 2.90
C GLU A 194 -11.42 -1.82 3.79
N LEU A 195 -12.62 -1.68 4.37
CA LEU A 195 -13.22 -2.72 5.19
C LEU A 195 -13.51 -4.01 4.39
N LYS A 196 -14.05 -3.88 3.18
CA LYS A 196 -14.24 -5.03 2.27
C LYS A 196 -12.93 -5.73 1.94
N LEU A 197 -11.88 -4.96 1.65
CA LEU A 197 -10.56 -5.53 1.37
C LEU A 197 -9.98 -6.26 2.59
N PHE A 198 -10.17 -5.71 3.79
CA PHE A 198 -9.78 -6.37 5.04
C PHE A 198 -10.55 -7.69 5.24
N LEU A 199 -11.88 -7.65 5.12
CA LEU A 199 -12.74 -8.82 5.36
C LEU A 199 -12.60 -9.94 4.31
N LYS A 200 -12.08 -9.63 3.13
CA LYS A 200 -11.79 -10.63 2.08
C LYS A 200 -10.53 -11.45 2.33
N THR A 201 -9.70 -11.07 3.30
CA THR A 201 -8.47 -11.82 3.61
C THR A 201 -8.80 -13.07 4.43
N GLN A 202 -8.00 -14.12 4.27
CA GLN A 202 -8.16 -15.38 5.00
C GLN A 202 -7.77 -15.28 6.50
N HIS A 203 -7.06 -14.21 6.90
CA HIS A 203 -6.54 -14.04 8.26
C HIS A 203 -7.24 -12.93 9.06
N THR A 204 -8.47 -12.59 8.68
CA THR A 204 -9.22 -11.50 9.31
C THR A 204 -9.52 -11.79 10.78
N ILE A 205 -9.92 -13.02 11.10
CA ILE A 205 -10.40 -13.39 12.45
C ILE A 205 -9.30 -13.23 13.49
N SER A 206 -8.06 -13.60 13.18
CA SER A 206 -6.93 -13.42 14.09
C SER A 206 -6.71 -11.95 14.49
N LEU A 207 -7.15 -11.01 13.67
CA LEU A 207 -7.04 -9.57 13.90
C LEU A 207 -8.32 -8.93 14.45
N LEU A 208 -9.46 -9.62 14.46
CA LEU A 208 -10.72 -9.04 14.95
C LEU A 208 -10.66 -8.62 16.42
N GLN A 209 -9.97 -9.36 17.28
CA GLN A 209 -9.79 -8.97 18.67
C GLN A 209 -8.96 -7.67 18.77
N THR A 210 -7.89 -7.56 18.00
CA THR A 210 -7.06 -6.34 17.94
C THR A 210 -7.86 -5.19 17.33
N PHE A 211 -8.70 -5.45 16.33
CA PHE A 211 -9.59 -4.49 15.71
C PHE A 211 -10.61 -3.95 16.72
N GLN A 212 -11.22 -4.83 17.52
CA GLN A 212 -12.12 -4.44 18.60
C GLN A 212 -11.38 -3.65 19.69
N SER A 213 -10.27 -4.16 20.22
CA SER A 213 -9.53 -3.52 21.31
C SER A 213 -8.95 -2.15 20.93
N SER A 214 -8.72 -1.89 19.64
CA SER A 214 -8.36 -0.57 19.13
C SER A 214 -9.50 0.45 19.18
N GLY A 215 -10.75 -0.01 19.36
CA GLY A 215 -11.97 0.78 19.36
C GLY A 215 -12.48 1.18 17.97
N ILE A 216 -11.84 0.71 16.89
CA ILE A 216 -12.31 0.98 15.51
C ILE A 216 -13.67 0.33 15.26
N LEU A 217 -13.87 -0.91 15.76
CA LEU A 217 -15.14 -1.61 15.60
C LEU A 217 -16.31 -0.83 16.19
N GLU A 218 -16.12 -0.27 17.40
CA GLU A 218 -17.14 0.57 18.08
C GLU A 218 -17.43 1.86 17.30
N CYS A 219 -16.38 2.50 16.75
CA CYS A 219 -16.54 3.68 15.89
C CYS A 219 -17.39 3.40 14.64
N LEU A 220 -17.11 2.27 13.97
CA LEU A 220 -17.82 1.90 12.74
C LEU A 220 -19.23 1.36 13.00
N PHE A 221 -19.42 0.66 14.10
CA PHE A 221 -20.65 -0.08 14.46
C PHE A 221 -20.97 0.11 15.95
N PRO A 222 -21.50 1.24 16.36
CA PRO A 222 -21.72 1.57 17.80
C PRO A 222 -22.58 0.55 18.57
N ALA A 223 -23.41 -0.24 17.88
CA ALA A 223 -24.27 -1.26 18.50
C ALA A 223 -23.62 -2.66 18.61
N SER A 224 -22.43 -2.87 18.06
CA SER A 224 -21.82 -4.20 17.89
C SER A 224 -21.10 -4.72 19.13
N ASP A 225 -20.66 -3.85 20.03
CA ASP A 225 -19.73 -4.21 21.12
C ASP A 225 -20.34 -5.18 22.14
N LYS A 226 -21.66 -5.08 22.41
CA LYS A 226 -22.36 -5.91 23.40
C LYS A 226 -22.41 -7.42 23.04
N ASN A 227 -22.25 -7.77 21.79
CA ASN A 227 -22.40 -9.17 21.31
C ASN A 227 -21.10 -9.76 20.77
N PHE A 228 -20.05 -8.98 20.61
CA PHE A 228 -18.81 -9.44 19.96
C PHE A 228 -18.18 -10.64 20.71
N SER A 229 -18.06 -10.57 22.02
CA SER A 229 -17.49 -11.66 22.84
C SER A 229 -18.26 -12.97 22.72
N LYS A 230 -19.56 -12.93 22.45
CA LYS A 230 -20.41 -14.11 22.26
C LYS A 230 -20.29 -14.72 20.87
N THR A 231 -20.08 -13.88 19.86
CA THR A 231 -20.06 -14.31 18.45
C THR A 231 -18.66 -14.64 17.95
N TYR A 232 -17.61 -14.09 18.56
CA TYR A 232 -16.23 -14.30 18.16
C TYR A 232 -15.79 -15.76 18.07
N PRO A 233 -16.10 -16.65 19.06
CA PRO A 233 -15.76 -18.08 18.96
C PRO A 233 -16.41 -18.80 17.77
N GLN A 234 -17.61 -18.33 17.36
CA GLN A 234 -18.32 -18.89 16.20
C GLN A 234 -17.61 -18.50 14.89
N TYR A 235 -17.13 -17.25 14.79
CA TYR A 235 -16.33 -16.81 13.65
C TYR A 235 -15.01 -17.54 13.55
N GLN A 236 -14.30 -17.77 14.67
CA GLN A 236 -13.07 -18.56 14.67
C GLN A 236 -13.30 -19.97 14.14
N LYS A 237 -14.38 -20.63 14.58
CA LYS A 237 -14.74 -21.96 14.11
C LYS A 237 -15.08 -21.98 12.62
N LEU A 238 -15.79 -20.95 12.14
CA LEU A 238 -16.15 -20.83 10.72
C LEU A 238 -14.89 -20.63 9.85
N GLU A 239 -13.97 -19.78 10.27
CA GLU A 239 -12.72 -19.56 9.52
C GLU A 239 -11.87 -20.82 9.46
N SER A 240 -11.77 -21.57 10.56
CA SER A 240 -11.03 -22.84 10.57
C SER A 240 -11.60 -23.85 9.58
N LEU A 241 -12.94 -23.92 9.46
CA LEU A 241 -13.62 -24.80 8.50
C LEU A 241 -13.42 -24.36 7.05
N LEU A 242 -13.37 -23.03 6.78
CA LEU A 242 -13.18 -22.50 5.43
C LEU A 242 -11.72 -22.60 4.95
N ASN A 243 -10.77 -22.68 5.88
CA ASN A 243 -9.34 -22.77 5.58
C ASN A 243 -8.79 -24.22 5.64
N GLU A 244 -9.63 -25.22 5.93
CA GLU A 244 -9.23 -26.62 5.77
C GLU A 244 -9.04 -26.92 4.27
N PRO A 245 -7.87 -27.44 3.86
CA PRO A 245 -7.69 -27.87 2.48
C PRO A 245 -8.69 -28.97 2.16
N GLU A 246 -9.40 -28.84 1.04
CA GLU A 246 -10.26 -29.91 0.52
C GLU A 246 -9.45 -31.20 0.47
N LYS A 247 -9.93 -32.22 1.20
CA LYS A 247 -9.31 -33.56 1.28
C LYS A 247 -9.54 -34.36 0.02
#